data_852f907dabf50ea3a3f73ce951573a9d
#
_entry.id   852f907dabf50ea3a3f73ce951573a9d
#
_cell.length_a   1.000
_cell.length_b   1.000
_cell.length_c   1.000
_cell.angle_alpha   90.00
_cell.angle_beta   90.00
_cell.angle_gamma   90.00
#
_symmetry.space_group_name_H-M   'P 1'
#
loop_
_entity.id
_entity.type
_entity.pdbx_description
1 polymer ?
#
loop_
_entity_poly.entity_id
_entity_poly.type
_entity_poly.pdbx_seq_one_letter_code
_entity_poly.pdbx_strand_id
1 'polypeptide(L)'
;QTIQNIFKVLKEIFGNEKLVAERYVAAKLKDMLHDIIGRIDYESNNAIAEAKTKPPSLRKKKGKDEYYLATTNLPTEPDHLHASQLSFYYHCTKRKPFLFYVNEKDYVIFDDSHELLSKDYLEEQYNIMTKKLLSWEQLIIFCKGDLNKLAHFAEPPELNHPFYYRDLIQQQKQ
;
A
#
# COMPACT_ATOMS: atom_id res chain seq x y z
N GLN A 1 -7.35 2.30 21.36
CA GLN A 1 -6.06 3.02 21.42
C GLN A 1 -5.55 3.34 19.99
N THR A 2 -5.53 2.38 19.04
CA THR A 2 -5.09 2.61 17.64
C THR A 2 -5.86 3.76 16.99
N ILE A 3 -7.19 3.79 17.15
CA ILE A 3 -8.03 4.88 16.61
C ILE A 3 -7.62 6.24 17.20
N GLN A 4 -7.34 6.31 18.48
CA GLN A 4 -6.87 7.54 19.13
C GLN A 4 -5.53 8.01 18.57
N ASN A 5 -4.63 7.06 18.27
CA ASN A 5 -3.35 7.38 17.65
C ASN A 5 -3.54 7.87 16.20
N ILE A 6 -4.47 7.29 15.43
CA ILE A 6 -4.84 7.82 14.11
C ILE A 6 -5.30 9.28 14.22
N PHE A 7 -6.18 9.62 15.14
CA PHE A 7 -6.63 11.01 15.32
C PHE A 7 -5.50 11.96 15.68
N LYS A 8 -4.52 11.53 16.49
CA LYS A 8 -3.33 12.33 16.80
C LYS A 8 -2.52 12.61 15.54
N VAL A 9 -2.24 11.56 14.73
CA VAL A 9 -1.53 11.68 13.46
C VAL A 9 -2.26 12.64 12.51
N LEU A 10 -3.56 12.48 12.34
CA LEU A 10 -4.33 13.34 11.45
C LEU A 10 -4.30 14.81 11.91
N LYS A 11 -4.34 15.04 13.21
CA LYS A 11 -4.21 16.40 13.77
C LYS A 11 -2.80 16.97 13.57
N GLU A 12 -1.76 16.14 13.66
CA GLU A 12 -0.37 16.53 13.44
C GLU A 12 -0.12 16.88 11.96
N ILE A 13 -0.61 16.06 11.02
CA ILE A 13 -0.41 16.27 9.59
C ILE A 13 -1.25 17.44 9.06
N PHE A 14 -2.52 17.49 9.41
CA PHE A 14 -3.51 18.36 8.77
C PHE A 14 -3.95 19.55 9.63
N GLY A 15 -3.64 19.53 10.93
CA GLY A 15 -4.03 20.61 11.84
C GLY A 15 -5.54 20.80 11.90
N ASN A 16 -6.00 21.99 11.47
CA ASN A 16 -7.41 22.36 11.38
C ASN A 16 -7.94 22.37 9.94
N GLU A 17 -7.22 21.79 8.98
CA GLU A 17 -7.70 21.71 7.60
C GLU A 17 -8.92 20.82 7.49
N LYS A 18 -9.78 21.15 6.53
CA LYS A 18 -10.92 20.29 6.22
C LYS A 18 -10.42 19.00 5.57
N LEU A 19 -10.70 17.87 6.20
CA LEU A 19 -10.36 16.55 5.69
C LEU A 19 -11.50 15.93 4.88
N VAL A 20 -11.11 15.23 3.82
CA VAL A 20 -11.93 14.29 3.09
C VAL A 20 -11.31 12.90 3.26
N ALA A 21 -12.09 11.93 3.72
CA ALA A 21 -11.67 10.54 3.83
C ALA A 21 -12.14 9.73 2.63
N GLU A 22 -11.34 8.73 2.25
CA GLU A 22 -11.70 7.72 1.25
C GLU A 22 -12.11 8.29 -0.11
N ARG A 23 -11.38 9.32 -0.58
CA ARG A 23 -11.67 9.94 -1.87
C ARG A 23 -11.15 9.10 -3.02
N TYR A 24 -12.03 8.81 -3.98
CA TYR A 24 -11.65 8.18 -5.24
C TYR A 24 -10.91 9.15 -6.16
N VAL A 25 -9.85 8.66 -6.76
CA VAL A 25 -9.07 9.32 -7.82
C VAL A 25 -8.96 8.39 -9.01
N ALA A 26 -8.90 8.95 -10.21
CA ALA A 26 -8.72 8.21 -11.44
C ALA A 26 -7.69 8.90 -12.32
N ALA A 27 -6.88 8.12 -13.03
CA ALA A 27 -5.99 8.60 -14.06
C ALA A 27 -6.19 7.79 -15.33
N LYS A 28 -6.41 8.50 -16.44
CA LYS A 28 -6.44 7.91 -17.78
C LYS A 28 -5.06 8.00 -18.39
N LEU A 29 -4.46 6.84 -18.68
CA LEU A 29 -3.19 6.80 -19.37
C LEU A 29 -3.44 6.82 -20.89
N LYS A 30 -2.56 7.52 -21.61
CA LYS A 30 -2.50 7.41 -23.07
C LYS A 30 -2.22 5.94 -23.41
N ASP A 31 -2.91 5.43 -24.40
CA ASP A 31 -2.75 4.06 -24.90
C ASP A 31 -3.30 2.93 -23.99
N MET A 32 -3.98 3.26 -22.90
CA MET A 32 -4.77 2.32 -22.12
C MET A 32 -6.27 2.47 -22.39
N LEU A 33 -6.98 1.33 -22.38
CA LEU A 33 -8.45 1.29 -22.55
C LEU A 33 -9.16 1.64 -21.23
N HIS A 34 -8.56 1.24 -20.11
CA HIS A 34 -9.18 1.38 -18.79
C HIS A 34 -8.46 2.44 -17.95
N ASP A 35 -9.23 3.16 -17.16
CA ASP A 35 -8.68 4.11 -16.19
C ASP A 35 -8.07 3.35 -15.01
N ILE A 36 -6.97 3.88 -14.45
CA ILE A 36 -6.46 3.45 -13.16
C ILE A 36 -7.25 4.17 -12.09
N ILE A 37 -7.80 3.43 -11.14
CA ILE A 37 -8.60 3.95 -10.04
C ILE A 37 -7.90 3.67 -8.71
N GLY A 38 -7.88 4.64 -7.83
CA GLY A 38 -7.38 4.51 -6.46
C GLY A 38 -8.29 5.21 -5.47
N ARG A 39 -8.06 4.95 -4.17
CA ARG A 39 -8.81 5.56 -3.08
C ARG A 39 -7.84 6.06 -2.03
N ILE A 40 -7.75 7.38 -1.89
CA ILE A 40 -6.90 8.08 -0.92
C ILE A 40 -7.56 7.96 0.45
N ASP A 41 -6.82 7.52 1.47
CA ASP A 41 -7.36 7.38 2.82
C ASP A 41 -7.74 8.73 3.41
N TYR A 42 -6.85 9.72 3.36
CA TYR A 42 -7.10 11.07 3.87
C TYR A 42 -6.52 12.13 2.95
N GLU A 43 -7.28 13.19 2.72
CA GLU A 43 -6.90 14.29 1.85
C GLU A 43 -7.37 15.63 2.41
N SER A 44 -6.53 16.66 2.26
CA SER A 44 -6.88 18.07 2.44
C SER A 44 -6.57 18.87 1.17
N ASN A 45 -6.67 20.19 1.24
CA ASN A 45 -6.28 21.04 0.11
C ASN A 45 -4.77 20.97 -0.20
N ASN A 46 -3.94 20.73 0.81
CA ASN A 46 -2.48 20.82 0.70
C ASN A 46 -1.76 19.47 0.76
N ALA A 47 -2.39 18.44 1.32
CA ALA A 47 -1.74 17.18 1.62
C ALA A 47 -2.65 15.97 1.36
N ILE A 48 -1.99 14.82 1.15
CA ILE A 48 -2.60 13.49 1.12
C ILE A 48 -1.90 12.60 2.12
N ALA A 49 -2.61 11.67 2.73
CA ALA A 49 -2.01 10.71 3.65
C ALA A 49 -2.57 9.30 3.41
N GLU A 50 -1.67 8.34 3.44
CA GLU A 50 -1.95 6.90 3.41
C GLU A 50 -1.70 6.32 4.80
N ALA A 51 -2.67 5.57 5.32
CA ALA A 51 -2.67 5.00 6.66
C ALA A 51 -2.41 3.50 6.64
N LYS A 52 -1.45 3.02 7.41
CA LYS A 52 -1.16 1.60 7.56
C LYS A 52 -1.22 1.18 9.03
N THR A 53 -2.24 0.40 9.35
CA THR A 53 -2.36 -0.15 10.70
C THR A 53 -1.47 -1.39 10.88
N LYS A 54 -0.84 -1.51 12.03
CA LYS A 54 -0.03 -2.65 12.46
C LYS A 54 -0.72 -3.31 13.66
N PRO A 55 -1.70 -4.20 13.44
CA PRO A 55 -2.42 -4.85 14.54
C PRO A 55 -1.47 -5.74 15.35
N PRO A 56 -1.79 -5.99 16.62
CA PRO A 56 -1.02 -6.90 17.44
C PRO A 56 -1.03 -8.32 16.85
N SER A 57 0.09 -9.01 16.98
CA SER A 57 0.27 -10.38 16.49
C SER A 57 0.12 -11.39 17.61
N LEU A 58 -0.53 -12.52 17.33
CA LEU A 58 -0.64 -13.63 18.27
C LEU A 58 0.71 -14.38 18.31
N ARG A 59 1.34 -14.45 19.47
CA ARG A 59 2.61 -15.14 19.67
C ARG A 59 2.48 -16.24 20.73
N LYS A 60 3.17 -17.36 20.50
CA LYS A 60 3.25 -18.46 21.48
C LYS A 60 4.33 -18.16 22.50
N LYS A 61 4.05 -18.35 23.80
CA LYS A 61 5.05 -18.25 24.85
C LYS A 61 6.08 -19.38 24.70
N LYS A 62 7.36 -19.03 24.83
CA LYS A 62 8.46 -20.03 24.73
C LYS A 62 8.31 -21.09 25.81
N GLY A 63 8.24 -22.36 25.43
CA GLY A 63 8.15 -23.50 26.33
C GLY A 63 6.78 -23.76 26.99
N LYS A 64 5.72 -23.03 26.52
CA LYS A 64 4.34 -23.22 27.01
C LYS A 64 3.36 -23.31 25.86
N ASP A 65 2.23 -23.95 26.09
CA ASP A 65 1.14 -23.99 25.10
C ASP A 65 0.13 -22.85 25.31
N GLU A 66 0.69 -21.66 25.58
CA GLU A 66 -0.04 -20.42 25.82
C GLU A 66 0.29 -19.39 24.76
N TYR A 67 -0.72 -18.63 24.34
CA TYR A 67 -0.58 -17.55 23.36
C TYR A 67 -0.84 -16.20 24.02
N TYR A 68 -0.21 -15.16 23.49
CA TYR A 68 -0.43 -13.78 23.91
C TYR A 68 -0.40 -12.84 22.70
N LEU A 69 -1.09 -11.71 22.82
CA LEU A 69 -1.03 -10.64 21.84
C LEU A 69 0.22 -9.80 22.07
N ALA A 70 1.09 -9.75 21.09
CA ALA A 70 2.28 -8.91 21.10
C ALA A 70 2.09 -7.70 20.19
N THR A 71 2.43 -6.51 20.67
CA THR A 71 2.50 -5.31 19.84
C THR A 71 3.41 -5.56 18.63
N THR A 72 2.93 -5.23 17.44
CA THR A 72 3.75 -5.27 16.23
C THR A 72 4.59 -3.99 16.17
N ASN A 73 5.88 -4.12 15.94
CA ASN A 73 6.77 -2.98 15.83
C ASN A 73 6.39 -2.10 14.62
N LEU A 74 6.52 -0.80 14.79
CA LEU A 74 6.42 0.15 13.70
C LEU A 74 7.69 0.09 12.84
N PRO A 75 7.60 0.30 11.52
CA PRO A 75 8.76 0.33 10.65
C PRO A 75 9.60 1.58 10.91
N THR A 76 10.89 1.47 10.68
CA THR A 76 11.83 2.59 10.72
C THR A 76 11.95 3.33 9.40
N GLU A 77 11.43 2.72 8.33
CA GLU A 77 11.45 3.24 6.96
C GLU A 77 10.11 2.96 6.27
N PRO A 78 9.72 3.76 5.27
CA PRO A 78 8.56 3.46 4.42
C PRO A 78 8.72 2.13 3.68
N ASP A 79 7.64 1.38 3.58
CA ASP A 79 7.60 0.21 2.70
C ASP A 79 7.48 0.65 1.24
N HIS A 80 8.31 0.08 0.35
CA HIS A 80 8.32 0.42 -1.08
C HIS A 80 6.95 0.22 -1.76
N LEU A 81 6.19 -0.81 -1.37
CA LEU A 81 4.86 -1.05 -1.95
C LEU A 81 3.88 0.05 -1.54
N HIS A 82 3.96 0.53 -0.29
CA HIS A 82 3.14 1.63 0.18
C HIS A 82 3.55 2.96 -0.45
N ALA A 83 4.85 3.19 -0.64
CA ALA A 83 5.35 4.35 -1.37
C ALA A 83 4.91 4.32 -2.85
N SER A 84 4.94 3.13 -3.48
CA SER A 84 4.44 2.94 -4.85
C SER A 84 2.93 3.22 -4.95
N GLN A 85 2.11 2.81 -3.98
CA GLN A 85 0.69 3.16 -3.91
C GLN A 85 0.51 4.68 -3.80
N LEU A 86 1.27 5.32 -2.92
CA LEU A 86 1.21 6.76 -2.70
C LEU A 86 1.67 7.54 -3.94
N SER A 87 2.55 6.98 -4.78
CA SER A 87 2.99 7.59 -6.03
C SER A 87 1.83 7.87 -7.00
N PHE A 88 0.87 6.96 -7.08
CA PHE A 88 -0.35 7.17 -7.87
C PHE A 88 -1.19 8.31 -7.33
N TYR A 89 -1.39 8.38 -6.02
CA TYR A 89 -2.15 9.46 -5.39
C TYR A 89 -1.46 10.81 -5.53
N TYR A 90 -0.15 10.83 -5.36
CA TYR A 90 0.67 12.01 -5.60
C TYR A 90 0.56 12.49 -7.05
N HIS A 91 0.63 11.57 -8.01
CA HIS A 91 0.47 11.91 -9.42
C HIS A 91 -0.88 12.57 -9.70
N CYS A 92 -1.97 12.03 -9.15
CA CYS A 92 -3.32 12.56 -9.34
C CYS A 92 -3.57 13.92 -8.68
N THR A 93 -2.88 14.22 -7.56
CA THR A 93 -3.20 15.39 -6.72
C THR A 93 -2.12 16.45 -6.70
N LYS A 94 -0.84 16.06 -6.88
CA LYS A 94 0.36 16.87 -6.72
C LYS A 94 0.47 17.54 -5.33
N ARG A 95 -0.19 16.95 -4.31
CA ARG A 95 -0.21 17.43 -2.94
C ARG A 95 0.89 16.77 -2.12
N LYS A 96 1.29 17.42 -1.01
CA LYS A 96 2.32 16.89 -0.11
C LYS A 96 1.94 15.49 0.38
N PRO A 97 2.79 14.46 0.14
CA PRO A 97 2.48 13.09 0.53
C PRO A 97 2.88 12.82 1.97
N PHE A 98 2.06 12.08 2.68
CA PHE A 98 2.34 11.49 3.99
C PHE A 98 2.02 10.01 3.99
N LEU A 99 2.91 9.21 4.55
CA LEU A 99 2.69 7.79 4.84
C LEU A 99 2.86 7.59 6.34
N PHE A 100 1.86 7.06 7.02
CA PHE A 100 1.99 6.81 8.43
C PHE A 100 1.62 5.37 8.80
N TYR A 101 2.33 4.86 9.80
CA TYR A 101 2.05 3.57 10.39
C TYR A 101 1.63 3.76 11.83
N VAL A 102 0.62 3.00 12.28
CA VAL A 102 0.06 3.13 13.61
C VAL A 102 -0.22 1.75 14.21
N ASN A 103 0.11 1.57 15.48
CA ASN A 103 -0.28 0.43 16.29
C ASN A 103 -1.07 0.91 17.51
N GLU A 104 -1.35 0.01 18.46
CA GLU A 104 -2.09 0.35 19.67
C GLU A 104 -1.28 1.22 20.65
N LYS A 105 0.05 1.31 20.52
CA LYS A 105 0.91 2.06 21.44
C LYS A 105 1.36 3.39 20.86
N ASP A 106 1.75 3.40 19.57
CA ASP A 106 2.48 4.50 18.97
C ASP A 106 2.20 4.63 17.48
N TYR A 107 2.83 5.61 16.84
CA TYR A 107 2.78 5.85 15.40
C TYR A 107 4.11 6.39 14.88
N VAL A 108 4.33 6.29 13.59
CA VAL A 108 5.42 6.93 12.86
C VAL A 108 4.87 7.57 11.58
N ILE A 109 5.35 8.76 11.26
CA ILE A 109 4.96 9.53 10.08
C ILE A 109 6.19 9.73 9.21
N PHE A 110 6.04 9.49 7.91
CA PHE A 110 7.02 9.79 6.88
C PHE A 110 6.42 10.79 5.90
N ASP A 111 7.20 11.75 5.45
CA ASP A 111 6.80 12.75 4.47
C ASP A 111 7.83 12.87 3.33
N ASP A 112 7.70 13.89 2.50
CA ASP A 112 8.56 14.14 1.35
C ASP A 112 10.02 14.48 1.67
N SER A 113 10.40 14.60 2.94
CA SER A 113 11.80 14.66 3.37
C SER A 113 12.51 13.32 3.32
N HIS A 114 11.75 12.21 3.30
CA HIS A 114 12.28 10.87 3.16
C HIS A 114 12.48 10.53 1.67
N GLU A 115 13.61 9.90 1.32
CA GLU A 115 13.98 9.56 -0.07
C GLU A 115 12.86 8.84 -0.82
N LEU A 116 12.26 7.80 -0.22
CA LEU A 116 11.17 7.00 -0.82
C LEU A 116 9.84 7.75 -0.99
N LEU A 117 9.71 8.95 -0.43
CA LEU A 117 8.52 9.80 -0.59
C LEU A 117 8.87 11.13 -1.27
N SER A 118 10.12 11.29 -1.71
CA SER A 118 10.53 12.45 -2.49
C SER A 118 9.76 12.52 -3.80
N LYS A 119 9.58 13.75 -4.30
CA LYS A 119 8.88 13.98 -5.57
C LYS A 119 9.44 13.13 -6.70
N ASP A 120 10.76 13.11 -6.85
CA ASP A 120 11.43 12.43 -7.96
C ASP A 120 11.22 10.91 -7.86
N TYR A 121 11.34 10.35 -6.65
CA TYR A 121 11.08 8.93 -6.43
C TYR A 121 9.61 8.57 -6.73
N LEU A 122 8.65 9.35 -6.24
CA LEU A 122 7.24 9.08 -6.47
C LEU A 122 6.87 9.18 -7.96
N GLU A 123 7.44 10.12 -8.69
CA GLU A 123 7.23 10.23 -10.15
C GLU A 123 7.86 9.06 -10.90
N GLU A 124 9.04 8.59 -10.49
CA GLU A 124 9.66 7.39 -11.05
C GLU A 124 8.81 6.13 -10.78
N GLN A 125 8.36 5.92 -9.54
CA GLN A 125 7.49 4.80 -9.19
C GLN A 125 6.17 4.82 -9.96
N TYR A 126 5.56 5.97 -10.16
CA TYR A 126 4.39 6.11 -11.01
C TYR A 126 4.68 5.68 -12.45
N ASN A 127 5.79 6.09 -13.02
CA ASN A 127 6.21 5.71 -14.38
C ASN A 127 6.46 4.20 -14.51
N ILE A 128 7.07 3.57 -13.50
CA ILE A 128 7.28 2.12 -13.45
C ILE A 128 5.94 1.39 -13.40
N MET A 129 5.05 1.82 -12.51
CA MET A 129 3.71 1.25 -12.35
C MET A 129 2.91 1.34 -13.64
N THR A 130 2.87 2.50 -14.29
CA THR A 130 2.11 2.72 -15.51
C THR A 130 2.61 1.85 -16.67
N LYS A 131 3.93 1.70 -16.82
CA LYS A 131 4.53 0.79 -17.83
C LYS A 131 4.11 -0.67 -17.57
N LYS A 132 4.13 -1.11 -16.32
CA LYS A 132 3.69 -2.47 -15.96
C LYS A 132 2.21 -2.67 -16.28
N LEU A 133 1.36 -1.73 -15.91
CA LEU A 133 -0.09 -1.81 -16.14
C LEU A 133 -0.41 -1.83 -17.64
N LEU A 134 0.24 -0.98 -18.44
CA LEU A 134 0.10 -0.98 -19.89
C LEU A 134 0.50 -2.34 -20.50
N SER A 135 1.64 -2.90 -20.07
CA SER A 135 2.10 -4.22 -20.53
C SER A 135 1.10 -5.32 -20.19
N TRP A 136 0.52 -5.29 -18.99
CA TRP A 136 -0.52 -6.25 -18.58
C TRP A 136 -1.80 -6.09 -19.40
N GLU A 137 -2.28 -4.87 -19.64
CA GLU A 137 -3.46 -4.65 -20.45
C GLU A 137 -3.26 -5.16 -21.89
N GLN A 138 -2.12 -4.86 -22.51
CA GLN A 138 -1.76 -5.36 -23.84
C GLN A 138 -1.72 -6.89 -23.88
N LEU A 139 -1.19 -7.53 -22.83
CA LEU A 139 -1.16 -8.98 -22.71
C LEU A 139 -2.57 -9.58 -22.59
N ILE A 140 -3.45 -8.95 -21.79
CA ILE A 140 -4.86 -9.36 -21.66
C ILE A 140 -5.57 -9.25 -23.01
N ILE A 141 -5.35 -8.17 -23.75
CA ILE A 141 -5.91 -7.97 -25.10
C ILE A 141 -5.39 -9.04 -26.08
N PHE A 142 -4.08 -9.29 -26.08
CA PHE A 142 -3.45 -10.32 -26.91
C PHE A 142 -4.04 -11.71 -26.63
N CYS A 143 -4.27 -12.04 -25.37
CA CYS A 143 -4.89 -13.29 -24.95
C CYS A 143 -6.42 -13.33 -25.19
N LYS A 144 -7.04 -12.23 -25.63
CA LYS A 144 -8.49 -12.09 -25.81
C LYS A 144 -9.30 -12.44 -24.56
N GLY A 145 -8.76 -12.13 -23.37
CA GLY A 145 -9.36 -12.45 -22.08
C GLY A 145 -9.31 -13.95 -21.69
N ASP A 146 -8.63 -14.79 -22.45
CA ASP A 146 -8.43 -16.21 -22.13
C ASP A 146 -7.41 -16.36 -20.99
N LEU A 147 -7.91 -16.70 -19.79
CA LEU A 147 -7.09 -16.85 -18.58
C LEU A 147 -6.03 -17.95 -18.69
N ASN A 148 -6.30 -19.03 -19.44
CA ASN A 148 -5.33 -20.11 -19.62
C ASN A 148 -4.15 -19.64 -20.47
N LYS A 149 -4.41 -18.89 -21.54
CA LYS A 149 -3.36 -18.27 -22.33
C LYS A 149 -2.59 -17.22 -21.53
N LEU A 150 -3.30 -16.38 -20.79
CA LEU A 150 -2.69 -15.37 -19.94
C LEU A 150 -1.73 -15.98 -18.93
N ALA A 151 -2.12 -17.11 -18.30
CA ALA A 151 -1.28 -17.81 -17.32
C ALA A 151 0.05 -18.33 -17.90
N HIS A 152 0.15 -18.58 -19.21
CA HIS A 152 1.41 -18.97 -19.84
C HIS A 152 2.41 -17.81 -20.03
N PHE A 153 1.91 -16.58 -20.06
CA PHE A 153 2.74 -15.37 -20.25
C PHE A 153 2.95 -14.59 -18.94
N ALA A 154 2.07 -14.82 -17.96
CA ALA A 154 2.21 -14.18 -16.67
C ALA A 154 3.47 -14.70 -15.99
N GLU A 155 4.32 -13.81 -15.50
CA GLU A 155 5.38 -14.22 -14.58
C GLU A 155 4.72 -14.94 -13.39
N PRO A 156 5.20 -16.13 -13.00
CA PRO A 156 4.68 -16.77 -11.82
C PRO A 156 4.81 -15.81 -10.65
N PRO A 157 3.78 -15.65 -9.80
CA PRO A 157 3.90 -14.84 -8.60
C PRO A 157 5.14 -15.33 -7.84
N GLU A 158 5.88 -14.39 -7.21
CA GLU A 158 7.04 -14.76 -6.40
C GLU A 158 6.64 -15.89 -5.45
N LEU A 159 7.08 -17.09 -5.80
CA LEU A 159 6.68 -18.31 -5.11
C LEU A 159 7.08 -18.32 -3.63
N ASN A 160 7.87 -17.36 -3.18
CA ASN A 160 8.35 -17.20 -1.81
C ASN A 160 7.42 -16.36 -0.91
N HIS A 161 6.32 -15.78 -1.43
CA HIS A 161 5.45 -14.98 -0.57
C HIS A 161 4.57 -15.92 0.27
N PRO A 162 4.57 -15.80 1.62
CA PRO A 162 3.83 -16.71 2.53
C PRO A 162 2.33 -16.81 2.25
N PHE A 163 1.74 -15.80 1.60
CA PHE A 163 0.33 -15.76 1.23
C PHE A 163 -0.04 -16.89 0.25
N TYR A 164 0.84 -17.25 -0.69
CA TYR A 164 0.56 -18.27 -1.72
C TYR A 164 0.80 -19.70 -1.26
N TYR A 165 1.53 -19.90 -0.14
CA TYR A 165 1.88 -21.24 0.37
C TYR A 165 1.17 -21.64 1.64
N ARG A 166 0.39 -20.75 2.23
CA ARG A 166 -0.24 -21.00 3.53
C ARG A 166 -1.04 -22.30 3.56
N ASP A 167 -1.76 -22.58 2.49
CA ASP A 167 -2.62 -23.74 2.38
C ASP A 167 -1.85 -25.01 1.98
N LEU A 168 -0.80 -24.89 1.17
CA LEU A 168 0.05 -26.02 0.78
C LEU A 168 0.91 -26.54 1.95
N ILE A 169 1.42 -25.64 2.80
CA ILE A 169 2.18 -26.03 4.00
C ILE A 169 1.28 -26.73 5.03
N GLN A 170 0.00 -26.37 5.11
CA GLN A 170 -0.95 -27.05 6.00
C GLN A 170 -1.32 -28.44 5.51
N GLN A 171 -1.40 -28.67 4.20
CA GLN A 171 -1.70 -29.99 3.62
C GLN A 171 -0.54 -30.99 3.74
N GLN A 172 0.71 -30.53 3.84
CA GLN A 172 1.88 -31.41 4.04
C GLN A 172 2.11 -31.82 5.51
N LYS A 173 1.33 -31.31 6.45
CA LYS A 173 1.42 -31.63 7.89
C LYS A 173 0.30 -32.54 8.40
N GLN A 174 -0.55 -33.04 7.50
CA GLN A 174 -1.50 -34.11 7.76
C GLN A 174 -0.99 -35.43 7.16
#